data_0f3e2ed4cf648868878c330f638efb01
#
_entry.id   0f3e2ed4cf648868878c330f638efb01
#
_cell.length_a   1.000
_cell.length_b   1.000
_cell.length_c   1.000
_cell.angle_alpha   90.00
_cell.angle_beta   90.00
_cell.angle_gamma   90.00
#
_symmetry.space_group_name_H-M   'P 1'
#
loop_
_entity.id
_entity.type
_entity.pdbx_description
1 polymer ?
#
loop_
_entity_poly.entity_id
_entity_poly.type
_entity_poly.pdbx_seq_one_letter_code
_entity_poly.pdbx_strand_id
1 'polypeptide(L)'
;MALVAVLTLSAVAAWAQTQQCTDEFKTATYSKWYDSVKTDQEAAYKAAVEYLTVCPNEPADNAYANALRKFKDKYEKTLATGKLGSDFKAAIDKRNYKDIVSIGNQYVAVDKDNSTAYLWIGVAGLSDASLLNDALPAAKKAIELVEAGKSFEPYKSKELALAAMNELLARSMLKTRPADAIPILIKAANYDNKNAQIYGELAVAYAQGPRARLTDEYKQKQGPNGTETPESKLVLLNLNEVIDRQIDATARAAALTTDAAVKKALMENLTDDYKFRKGSDTGLTEYVAGILSKPLPPPPTPITTLPASTPTPASTGGSPTGSPVGNPAGSPSTSNTAKPSTSTSPTTGSSKPSTTGTTGGTPAKPMATPTPKPRSRRSNHRG
;
A
#
# COMPACT_ATOMS: atom_id res chain seq x y z
N MET A 1 -39.72 -16.31 71.31
CA MET A 1 -40.11 -17.52 70.55
C MET A 1 -39.28 -17.53 69.27
N ALA A 2 -38.23 -18.36 69.22
CA ALA A 2 -37.39 -18.48 68.09
C ALA A 2 -37.73 -19.80 67.38
N LEU A 3 -38.19 -19.70 66.12
CA LEU A 3 -38.50 -20.86 65.31
C LEU A 3 -37.23 -21.24 64.52
N VAL A 4 -36.60 -22.37 64.90
CA VAL A 4 -35.49 -22.98 64.18
C VAL A 4 -36.08 -23.85 63.05
N ALA A 5 -35.96 -23.40 61.82
CA ALA A 5 -36.27 -24.20 60.62
C ALA A 5 -35.06 -25.05 60.27
N VAL A 6 -35.15 -26.34 60.54
CA VAL A 6 -34.16 -27.36 60.10
C VAL A 6 -34.41 -27.65 58.61
N LEU A 7 -33.56 -27.14 57.76
CA LEU A 7 -33.49 -27.51 56.33
C LEU A 7 -32.75 -28.85 56.22
N THR A 8 -33.48 -29.92 56.02
CA THR A 8 -32.92 -31.22 55.62
C THR A 8 -32.52 -31.15 54.16
N LEU A 9 -31.20 -30.98 53.89
CA LEU A 9 -30.61 -31.20 52.55
C LEU A 9 -30.71 -32.70 52.25
N SER A 10 -31.69 -33.05 51.45
CA SER A 10 -31.74 -34.37 50.80
C SER A 10 -30.63 -34.42 49.73
N ALA A 11 -29.49 -35.01 50.08
CA ALA A 11 -28.45 -35.35 49.10
C ALA A 11 -29.03 -36.40 48.12
N VAL A 12 -29.49 -35.94 47.00
CA VAL A 12 -29.73 -36.80 45.83
C VAL A 12 -28.35 -37.18 45.33
N ALA A 13 -27.82 -38.29 45.84
CA ALA A 13 -26.67 -38.96 45.24
C ALA A 13 -27.14 -39.45 43.86
N ALA A 14 -26.95 -38.59 42.85
CA ALA A 14 -26.97 -39.04 41.46
C ALA A 14 -25.84 -40.09 41.31
N TRP A 15 -26.23 -41.34 41.29
CA TRP A 15 -25.35 -42.42 40.89
C TRP A 15 -24.98 -42.16 39.45
N ALA A 16 -23.90 -41.43 39.23
CA ALA A 16 -23.18 -41.41 37.97
C ALA A 16 -22.67 -42.85 37.82
N GLN A 17 -23.42 -43.68 37.09
CA GLN A 17 -22.89 -44.93 36.55
C GLN A 17 -21.64 -44.55 35.75
N THR A 18 -20.47 -44.84 36.32
CA THR A 18 -19.22 -44.75 35.60
C THR A 18 -19.32 -45.74 34.44
N GLN A 19 -19.60 -45.19 33.27
CA GLN A 19 -19.71 -45.96 32.03
C GLN A 19 -18.38 -46.66 31.82
N GLN A 20 -18.40 -48.02 31.85
CA GLN A 20 -17.17 -48.81 31.69
C GLN A 20 -16.89 -49.02 30.19
N CYS A 21 -15.60 -49.08 29.86
CA CYS A 21 -15.11 -49.36 28.52
C CYS A 21 -15.28 -50.83 28.19
N THR A 22 -16.55 -51.29 27.97
CA THR A 22 -16.87 -52.67 27.58
C THR A 22 -16.97 -52.78 26.06
N ASP A 23 -16.92 -53.98 25.49
CA ASP A 23 -17.02 -54.20 24.06
C ASP A 23 -18.42 -53.82 23.54
N GLU A 24 -19.46 -54.00 24.36
CA GLU A 24 -20.84 -53.55 24.03
C GLU A 24 -20.90 -52.03 23.95
N PHE A 25 -20.28 -51.31 24.90
CA PHE A 25 -20.21 -49.86 24.88
C PHE A 25 -19.49 -49.37 23.62
N LYS A 26 -18.29 -49.95 23.35
CA LYS A 26 -17.49 -49.60 22.15
C LYS A 26 -18.30 -49.78 20.85
N THR A 27 -18.94 -50.92 20.71
CA THR A 27 -19.75 -51.23 19.52
C THR A 27 -20.92 -50.27 19.36
N ALA A 28 -21.67 -50.03 20.45
CA ALA A 28 -22.84 -49.15 20.40
C ALA A 28 -22.45 -47.68 20.10
N THR A 29 -21.37 -47.18 20.69
CA THR A 29 -20.94 -45.80 20.51
C THR A 29 -20.29 -45.61 19.13
N TYR A 30 -19.53 -46.60 18.63
CA TYR A 30 -19.00 -46.56 17.29
C TYR A 30 -20.12 -46.60 16.23
N SER A 31 -21.17 -47.42 16.43
CA SER A 31 -22.34 -47.43 15.53
C SER A 31 -23.05 -46.08 15.49
N LYS A 32 -23.27 -45.44 16.65
CA LYS A 32 -23.84 -44.10 16.70
C LYS A 32 -23.02 -43.09 15.86
N TRP A 33 -21.68 -43.12 15.98
CA TRP A 33 -20.81 -42.32 15.17
C TRP A 33 -20.93 -42.62 13.70
N TYR A 34 -20.87 -43.90 13.31
CA TYR A 34 -20.92 -44.34 11.92
C TYR A 34 -22.19 -43.93 11.22
N ASP A 35 -23.33 -44.06 11.89
CA ASP A 35 -24.65 -43.71 11.36
C ASP A 35 -24.83 -42.19 11.19
N SER A 36 -24.18 -41.40 12.07
CA SER A 36 -24.32 -39.93 12.10
C SER A 36 -23.28 -39.22 11.25
N VAL A 37 -22.10 -39.80 10.99
CA VAL A 37 -20.93 -39.10 10.42
C VAL A 37 -21.22 -38.40 9.08
N LYS A 38 -22.19 -38.84 8.30
CA LYS A 38 -22.56 -38.24 7.01
C LYS A 38 -23.75 -37.31 7.10
N THR A 39 -24.62 -37.47 8.09
CA THR A 39 -25.93 -36.80 8.18
C THR A 39 -26.00 -35.79 9.32
N ASP A 40 -25.32 -36.04 10.46
CA ASP A 40 -25.28 -35.19 11.64
C ASP A 40 -23.89 -35.24 12.27
N GLN A 41 -23.02 -34.33 11.81
CA GLN A 41 -21.62 -34.28 12.28
C GLN A 41 -21.50 -33.91 13.76
N GLU A 42 -22.46 -33.19 14.33
CA GLU A 42 -22.46 -32.85 15.75
C GLU A 42 -22.75 -34.09 16.62
N ALA A 43 -23.79 -34.87 16.23
CA ALA A 43 -24.09 -36.15 16.88
C ALA A 43 -22.91 -37.14 16.76
N ALA A 44 -22.29 -37.20 15.59
CA ALA A 44 -21.10 -38.01 15.37
C ALA A 44 -19.92 -37.54 16.28
N TYR A 45 -19.72 -36.22 16.40
CA TYR A 45 -18.68 -35.67 17.30
C TYR A 45 -18.93 -36.04 18.76
N LYS A 46 -20.18 -35.91 19.23
CA LYS A 46 -20.54 -36.29 20.60
C LYS A 46 -20.27 -37.77 20.85
N ALA A 47 -20.63 -38.65 19.92
CA ALA A 47 -20.35 -40.10 20.02
C ALA A 47 -18.82 -40.38 20.01
N ALA A 48 -18.04 -39.68 19.15
CA ALA A 48 -16.59 -39.85 19.14
C ALA A 48 -15.95 -39.38 20.43
N VAL A 49 -16.37 -38.26 21.01
CA VAL A 49 -15.87 -37.75 22.31
C VAL A 49 -16.26 -38.71 23.43
N GLU A 50 -17.52 -39.19 23.47
CA GLU A 50 -18.01 -40.18 24.46
C GLU A 50 -17.14 -41.45 24.44
N TYR A 51 -16.90 -42.02 23.27
CA TYR A 51 -16.02 -43.21 23.13
C TYR A 51 -14.63 -42.97 23.67
N LEU A 52 -13.96 -41.92 23.21
CA LEU A 52 -12.57 -41.62 23.55
C LEU A 52 -12.39 -41.20 25.02
N THR A 53 -13.43 -40.68 25.66
CA THR A 53 -13.43 -40.33 27.09
C THR A 53 -13.58 -41.54 27.97
N VAL A 54 -14.49 -42.46 27.61
CA VAL A 54 -14.75 -43.69 28.38
C VAL A 54 -13.66 -44.73 28.15
N CYS A 55 -13.06 -44.75 26.94
CA CYS A 55 -12.01 -45.68 26.56
C CYS A 55 -10.69 -44.94 26.19
N PRO A 56 -10.04 -44.27 27.16
CA PRO A 56 -8.88 -43.40 26.88
C PRO A 56 -7.62 -44.21 26.49
N ASN A 57 -7.51 -45.46 26.96
CA ASN A 57 -6.33 -46.32 26.79
C ASN A 57 -6.45 -47.27 25.59
N GLU A 58 -7.33 -46.99 24.63
CA GLU A 58 -7.40 -47.78 23.42
C GLU A 58 -6.05 -47.78 22.67
N PRO A 59 -5.54 -48.95 22.26
CA PRO A 59 -4.26 -49.04 21.54
C PRO A 59 -4.22 -48.14 20.27
N ALA A 60 -3.00 -47.71 19.95
CA ALA A 60 -2.80 -46.85 18.79
C ALA A 60 -3.13 -47.55 17.43
N ASP A 61 -3.13 -48.87 17.42
CA ASP A 61 -3.48 -49.69 16.25
C ASP A 61 -4.98 -50.05 16.17
N ASN A 62 -5.78 -49.70 17.19
CA ASN A 62 -7.22 -49.87 17.14
C ASN A 62 -7.84 -49.03 16.04
N ALA A 63 -8.32 -49.67 14.96
CA ALA A 63 -8.86 -49.01 13.79
C ALA A 63 -10.07 -48.10 14.10
N TYR A 64 -10.96 -48.54 15.03
CA TYR A 64 -12.16 -47.78 15.42
C TYR A 64 -11.77 -46.51 16.18
N ALA A 65 -10.96 -46.66 17.22
CA ALA A 65 -10.48 -45.51 18.01
C ALA A 65 -9.70 -44.50 17.15
N ASN A 66 -8.92 -44.98 16.18
CA ASN A 66 -8.20 -44.13 15.23
C ASN A 66 -9.12 -43.38 14.30
N ALA A 67 -10.19 -44.03 13.81
CA ALA A 67 -11.19 -43.34 12.98
C ALA A 67 -11.87 -42.22 13.78
N LEU A 68 -12.25 -42.50 15.03
CA LEU A 68 -12.88 -41.51 15.92
C LEU A 68 -11.94 -40.36 16.27
N ARG A 69 -10.65 -40.61 16.60
CA ARG A 69 -9.64 -39.56 16.86
C ARG A 69 -9.47 -38.65 15.63
N LYS A 70 -9.26 -39.24 14.44
CA LYS A 70 -9.13 -38.46 13.19
C LYS A 70 -10.36 -37.61 12.89
N PHE A 71 -11.56 -38.16 13.10
CA PHE A 71 -12.79 -37.44 12.89
C PHE A 71 -12.94 -36.29 13.89
N LYS A 72 -12.73 -36.58 15.20
CA LYS A 72 -12.76 -35.58 16.29
C LYS A 72 -11.83 -34.40 15.98
N ASP A 73 -10.54 -34.69 15.71
CA ASP A 73 -9.54 -33.67 15.42
C ASP A 73 -9.91 -32.82 14.19
N LYS A 74 -10.41 -33.48 13.14
CA LYS A 74 -10.89 -32.77 11.93
C LYS A 74 -12.09 -31.87 12.23
N TYR A 75 -13.05 -32.38 13.01
CA TYR A 75 -14.27 -31.63 13.36
C TYR A 75 -13.95 -30.43 14.24
N GLU A 76 -13.13 -30.61 15.28
CA GLU A 76 -12.66 -29.52 16.16
C GLU A 76 -11.90 -28.46 15.39
N LYS A 77 -11.02 -28.87 14.47
CA LYS A 77 -10.32 -27.95 13.58
C LYS A 77 -11.30 -27.15 12.69
N THR A 78 -12.33 -27.80 12.18
CA THR A 78 -13.36 -27.14 11.34
C THR A 78 -14.16 -26.12 12.17
N LEU A 79 -14.56 -26.47 13.40
CA LEU A 79 -15.26 -25.56 14.30
C LEU A 79 -14.40 -24.36 14.67
N ALA A 80 -13.14 -24.60 15.05
CA ALA A 80 -12.19 -23.54 15.39
C ALA A 80 -11.97 -22.60 14.20
N THR A 81 -11.82 -23.14 13.00
CA THR A 81 -11.66 -22.33 11.77
C THR A 81 -12.92 -21.53 11.47
N GLY A 82 -14.10 -22.14 11.61
CA GLY A 82 -15.37 -21.44 11.41
C GLY A 82 -15.59 -20.30 12.43
N LYS A 83 -15.24 -20.54 13.68
CA LYS A 83 -15.29 -19.48 14.72
C LYS A 83 -14.32 -18.35 14.40
N LEU A 84 -13.07 -18.65 14.06
CA LEU A 84 -12.08 -17.62 13.68
C LEU A 84 -12.58 -16.81 12.48
N GLY A 85 -13.16 -17.46 11.46
CA GLY A 85 -13.72 -16.77 10.30
C GLY A 85 -14.87 -15.83 10.67
N SER A 86 -15.76 -16.27 11.58
CA SER A 86 -16.87 -15.45 12.08
C SER A 86 -16.38 -14.23 12.88
N ASP A 87 -15.44 -14.47 13.82
CA ASP A 87 -14.87 -13.41 14.65
C ASP A 87 -14.09 -12.41 13.78
N PHE A 88 -13.35 -12.89 12.79
CA PHE A 88 -12.62 -12.06 11.83
C PHE A 88 -13.58 -11.18 11.00
N LYS A 89 -14.65 -11.78 10.48
CA LYS A 89 -15.69 -11.02 9.77
C LYS A 89 -16.31 -9.95 10.68
N ALA A 90 -16.61 -10.28 11.91
CA ALA A 90 -17.16 -9.31 12.87
C ALA A 90 -16.19 -8.15 13.15
N ALA A 91 -14.88 -8.42 13.21
CA ALA A 91 -13.86 -7.39 13.35
C ALA A 91 -13.80 -6.47 12.11
N ILE A 92 -13.93 -7.03 10.89
CA ILE A 92 -14.00 -6.28 9.64
C ILE A 92 -15.23 -5.36 9.62
N ASP A 93 -16.41 -5.91 9.91
CA ASP A 93 -17.68 -5.18 9.89
C ASP A 93 -17.65 -3.99 10.87
N LYS A 94 -16.97 -4.14 12.01
CA LYS A 94 -16.76 -3.10 13.03
C LYS A 94 -15.59 -2.17 12.74
N ARG A 95 -14.78 -2.45 11.71
CA ARG A 95 -13.51 -1.76 11.41
C ARG A 95 -12.56 -1.73 12.62
N ASN A 96 -12.56 -2.79 13.43
CA ASN A 96 -11.61 -2.92 14.52
C ASN A 96 -10.27 -3.47 13.98
N TYR A 97 -9.40 -2.54 13.57
CA TYR A 97 -8.14 -2.88 12.90
C TYR A 97 -7.21 -3.73 13.77
N LYS A 98 -7.22 -3.54 15.09
CA LYS A 98 -6.41 -4.37 16.00
C LYS A 98 -6.89 -5.82 16.00
N ASP A 99 -8.20 -6.03 16.07
CA ASP A 99 -8.78 -7.37 16.03
C ASP A 99 -8.62 -7.99 14.65
N ILE A 100 -8.72 -7.19 13.55
CA ILE A 100 -8.45 -7.67 12.20
C ILE A 100 -7.04 -8.28 12.10
N VAL A 101 -6.03 -7.60 12.66
CA VAL A 101 -4.65 -8.13 12.65
C VAL A 101 -4.52 -9.33 13.58
N SER A 102 -5.02 -9.24 14.82
CA SER A 102 -4.86 -10.30 15.84
C SER A 102 -5.58 -11.59 15.47
N ILE A 103 -6.89 -11.50 15.14
CA ILE A 103 -7.71 -12.66 14.76
C ILE A 103 -7.33 -13.14 13.37
N GLY A 104 -7.05 -12.20 12.45
CA GLY A 104 -6.62 -12.52 11.10
C GLY A 104 -5.35 -13.35 11.06
N ASN A 105 -4.35 -13.03 11.88
CA ASN A 105 -3.12 -13.81 11.98
C ASN A 105 -3.38 -15.23 12.49
N GLN A 106 -4.32 -15.42 13.43
CA GLN A 106 -4.75 -16.75 13.87
C GLN A 106 -5.48 -17.50 12.74
N TYR A 107 -6.33 -16.79 12.00
CA TYR A 107 -7.11 -17.38 10.91
C TYR A 107 -6.20 -17.86 9.77
N VAL A 108 -5.24 -17.04 9.32
CA VAL A 108 -4.31 -17.45 8.25
C VAL A 108 -3.31 -18.52 8.71
N ALA A 109 -3.10 -18.71 10.01
CA ALA A 109 -2.28 -19.82 10.51
C ALA A 109 -2.94 -21.19 10.23
N VAL A 110 -4.28 -21.25 10.22
CA VAL A 110 -5.03 -22.47 9.92
C VAL A 110 -5.46 -22.57 8.46
N ASP A 111 -5.63 -21.42 7.76
CA ASP A 111 -5.96 -21.33 6.33
C ASP A 111 -4.91 -20.47 5.60
N LYS A 112 -3.78 -21.10 5.26
CA LYS A 112 -2.59 -20.43 4.71
C LYS A 112 -2.79 -19.90 3.29
N ASP A 113 -3.84 -20.31 2.60
CA ASP A 113 -4.15 -19.91 1.22
C ASP A 113 -5.24 -18.83 1.14
N ASN A 114 -5.71 -18.33 2.27
CA ASN A 114 -6.76 -17.31 2.36
C ASN A 114 -6.22 -15.91 2.03
N SER A 115 -6.11 -15.61 0.75
CA SER A 115 -5.64 -14.31 0.28
C SER A 115 -6.50 -13.16 0.79
N THR A 116 -7.82 -13.33 0.89
CA THR A 116 -8.75 -12.31 1.43
C THR A 116 -8.40 -11.93 2.87
N ALA A 117 -8.09 -12.91 3.72
CA ALA A 117 -7.71 -12.63 5.09
C ALA A 117 -6.38 -11.87 5.17
N TYR A 118 -5.38 -12.28 4.40
CA TYR A 118 -4.11 -11.54 4.31
C TYR A 118 -4.29 -10.11 3.80
N LEU A 119 -5.14 -9.88 2.82
CA LEU A 119 -5.44 -8.55 2.29
C LEU A 119 -6.12 -7.67 3.34
N TRP A 120 -7.07 -8.20 4.13
CA TRP A 120 -7.69 -7.43 5.21
C TRP A 120 -6.73 -7.06 6.33
N ILE A 121 -5.77 -7.95 6.66
CA ILE A 121 -4.68 -7.61 7.59
C ILE A 121 -3.85 -6.45 7.01
N GLY A 122 -3.55 -6.49 5.72
CA GLY A 122 -2.88 -5.39 5.02
C GLY A 122 -3.67 -4.08 5.05
N VAL A 123 -4.99 -4.12 4.82
CA VAL A 123 -5.89 -2.95 4.97
C VAL A 123 -5.81 -2.35 6.37
N ALA A 124 -5.77 -3.19 7.41
CA ALA A 124 -5.63 -2.73 8.79
C ALA A 124 -4.30 -1.99 9.02
N GLY A 125 -3.18 -2.52 8.48
CA GLY A 125 -1.87 -1.88 8.55
C GLY A 125 -1.78 -0.55 7.78
N LEU A 126 -2.50 -0.40 6.68
CA LEU A 126 -2.62 0.87 5.94
C LEU A 126 -3.48 1.89 6.69
N SER A 127 -4.52 1.42 7.39
CA SER A 127 -5.48 2.28 8.08
C SER A 127 -5.01 2.75 9.45
N ASP A 128 -4.18 1.96 10.14
CA ASP A 128 -3.60 2.27 11.45
C ASP A 128 -2.08 2.09 11.42
N ALA A 129 -1.36 3.21 11.46
CA ALA A 129 0.09 3.21 11.39
C ALA A 129 0.77 2.44 12.56
N SER A 130 0.09 2.24 13.68
CA SER A 130 0.61 1.45 14.80
C SER A 130 0.66 -0.06 14.49
N LEU A 131 -0.14 -0.52 13.53
CA LEU A 131 -0.24 -1.92 13.09
C LEU A 131 0.61 -2.22 11.85
N LEU A 132 1.31 -1.22 11.33
CA LEU A 132 2.09 -1.32 10.09
C LEU A 132 3.03 -2.54 10.11
N ASN A 133 3.83 -2.67 11.18
CA ASN A 133 4.81 -3.75 11.27
C ASN A 133 4.16 -5.14 11.43
N ASP A 134 3.06 -5.22 12.15
CA ASP A 134 2.33 -6.47 12.39
C ASP A 134 1.65 -6.98 11.12
N ALA A 135 1.31 -6.08 10.19
CA ALA A 135 0.68 -6.41 8.91
C ALA A 135 1.69 -6.77 7.79
N LEU A 136 2.99 -6.49 7.96
CA LEU A 136 3.98 -6.72 6.89
C LEU A 136 4.08 -8.16 6.40
N PRO A 137 4.11 -9.20 7.28
CA PRO A 137 4.15 -10.59 6.82
C PRO A 137 2.92 -10.94 5.97
N ALA A 138 1.75 -10.43 6.39
CA ALA A 138 0.51 -10.65 5.68
C ALA A 138 0.52 -9.97 4.30
N ALA A 139 1.03 -8.74 4.19
CA ALA A 139 1.13 -8.04 2.92
C ALA A 139 2.03 -8.78 1.91
N LYS A 140 3.17 -9.30 2.35
CA LYS A 140 4.05 -10.13 1.50
C LYS A 140 3.34 -11.36 0.99
N LYS A 141 2.66 -12.09 1.88
CA LYS A 141 1.93 -13.31 1.52
C LYS A 141 0.72 -13.01 0.63
N ALA A 142 0.03 -11.89 0.86
CA ALA A 142 -1.06 -11.43 0.00
C ALA A 142 -0.58 -11.18 -1.44
N ILE A 143 0.56 -10.52 -1.63
CA ILE A 143 1.15 -10.29 -2.96
C ILE A 143 1.39 -11.62 -3.67
N GLU A 144 2.06 -12.59 -3.01
CA GLU A 144 2.32 -13.91 -3.59
C GLU A 144 1.03 -14.61 -4.03
N LEU A 145 0.02 -14.63 -3.16
CA LEU A 145 -1.24 -15.31 -3.44
C LEU A 145 -2.04 -14.63 -4.55
N VAL A 146 -2.09 -13.30 -4.57
CA VAL A 146 -2.79 -12.52 -5.61
C VAL A 146 -2.05 -12.63 -6.95
N GLU A 147 -0.72 -12.62 -6.97
CA GLU A 147 0.08 -12.87 -8.17
C GLU A 147 -0.17 -14.30 -8.71
N ALA A 148 -0.35 -15.28 -7.81
CA ALA A 148 -0.71 -16.66 -8.15
C ALA A 148 -2.19 -16.86 -8.56
N GLY A 149 -2.98 -15.78 -8.68
CA GLY A 149 -4.36 -15.81 -9.17
C GLY A 149 -5.41 -16.14 -8.11
N LYS A 150 -5.06 -16.05 -6.81
CA LYS A 150 -6.06 -16.13 -5.72
C LYS A 150 -6.91 -14.87 -5.67
N SER A 151 -7.95 -14.87 -4.82
CA SER A 151 -8.85 -13.73 -4.61
C SER A 151 -8.10 -12.44 -4.27
N PHE A 152 -8.60 -11.33 -4.77
CA PHE A 152 -8.12 -9.98 -4.46
C PHE A 152 -9.10 -9.17 -3.61
N GLU A 153 -10.15 -9.79 -3.10
CA GLU A 153 -11.05 -9.11 -2.14
C GLU A 153 -10.29 -8.68 -0.88
N PRO A 154 -10.54 -7.45 -0.37
CA PRO A 154 -11.70 -6.55 -0.64
C PRO A 154 -11.50 -5.53 -1.78
N TYR A 155 -10.46 -5.64 -2.57
CA TYR A 155 -10.18 -4.69 -3.64
C TYR A 155 -11.04 -4.97 -4.88
N LYS A 156 -11.22 -3.95 -5.73
CA LYS A 156 -12.02 -4.06 -6.96
C LYS A 156 -11.28 -4.76 -8.09
N SER A 157 -9.95 -4.81 -8.03
CA SER A 157 -9.11 -5.50 -9.02
C SER A 157 -7.83 -6.03 -8.38
N LYS A 158 -7.17 -6.95 -9.10
CA LYS A 158 -5.86 -7.49 -8.76
C LYS A 158 -4.82 -6.39 -8.62
N GLU A 159 -4.82 -5.43 -9.54
CA GLU A 159 -3.87 -4.32 -9.58
C GLU A 159 -4.01 -3.44 -8.33
N LEU A 160 -5.24 -3.08 -7.93
CA LEU A 160 -5.47 -2.28 -6.73
C LEU A 160 -5.03 -3.02 -5.45
N ALA A 161 -5.23 -4.34 -5.37
CA ALA A 161 -4.72 -5.13 -4.25
C ALA A 161 -3.19 -5.13 -4.20
N LEU A 162 -2.55 -5.33 -5.36
CA LEU A 162 -1.08 -5.31 -5.47
C LEU A 162 -0.51 -3.92 -5.19
N ALA A 163 -1.16 -2.84 -5.66
CA ALA A 163 -0.78 -1.47 -5.35
C ALA A 163 -0.77 -1.22 -3.84
N ALA A 164 -1.87 -1.53 -3.17
CA ALA A 164 -2.03 -1.32 -1.73
C ALA A 164 -1.02 -2.12 -0.89
N MET A 165 -0.78 -3.38 -1.23
CA MET A 165 0.18 -4.20 -0.50
C MET A 165 1.63 -3.75 -0.72
N ASN A 166 2.00 -3.32 -1.94
CA ASN A 166 3.31 -2.72 -2.19
C ASN A 166 3.45 -1.36 -1.49
N GLU A 167 2.40 -0.51 -1.45
CA GLU A 167 2.38 0.72 -0.66
C GLU A 167 2.67 0.44 0.82
N LEU A 168 2.01 -0.57 1.42
CA LEU A 168 2.25 -0.97 2.80
C LEU A 168 3.72 -1.36 3.05
N LEU A 169 4.30 -2.18 2.17
CA LEU A 169 5.71 -2.57 2.27
C LEU A 169 6.65 -1.36 2.18
N ALA A 170 6.42 -0.48 1.23
CA ALA A 170 7.23 0.72 1.05
C ALA A 170 7.14 1.66 2.25
N ARG A 171 5.92 1.89 2.77
CA ARG A 171 5.66 2.76 3.93
C ARG A 171 6.45 2.32 5.16
N SER A 172 6.64 1.03 5.36
CA SER A 172 7.46 0.50 6.46
C SER A 172 8.94 0.89 6.36
N MET A 173 9.41 1.20 5.15
CA MET A 173 10.82 1.54 4.89
C MET A 173 11.09 3.05 4.91
N LEU A 174 10.06 3.90 4.75
CA LEU A 174 10.24 5.35 4.58
C LEU A 174 11.07 6.01 5.69
N LYS A 175 10.96 5.54 6.94
CA LYS A 175 11.71 6.13 8.06
C LYS A 175 13.16 5.67 8.17
N THR A 176 13.46 4.45 7.76
CA THR A 176 14.76 3.81 8.03
C THR A 176 15.58 3.56 6.77
N ARG A 177 14.92 3.28 5.65
CA ARG A 177 15.53 2.94 4.37
C ARG A 177 14.74 3.55 3.21
N PRO A 178 14.56 4.90 3.16
CA PRO A 178 13.69 5.54 2.17
C PRO A 178 14.12 5.25 0.72
N ALA A 179 15.41 5.07 0.45
CA ALA A 179 15.88 4.72 -0.89
C ALA A 179 15.37 3.34 -1.35
N ASP A 180 15.25 2.36 -0.44
CA ASP A 180 14.73 1.02 -0.76
C ASP A 180 13.23 1.02 -1.02
N ALA A 181 12.50 2.01 -0.52
CA ALA A 181 11.07 2.19 -0.77
C ALA A 181 10.77 2.61 -2.23
N ILE A 182 11.70 3.32 -2.89
CA ILE A 182 11.48 3.90 -4.23
C ILE A 182 11.04 2.86 -5.26
N PRO A 183 11.76 1.75 -5.52
CA PRO A 183 11.35 0.78 -6.51
C PRO A 183 10.00 0.12 -6.18
N ILE A 184 9.68 -0.05 -4.90
CA ILE A 184 8.43 -0.63 -4.45
C ILE A 184 7.26 0.35 -4.69
N LEU A 185 7.45 1.65 -4.41
CA LEU A 185 6.47 2.70 -4.68
C LEU A 185 6.25 2.90 -6.18
N ILE A 186 7.28 2.80 -7.01
CA ILE A 186 7.13 2.82 -8.48
C ILE A 186 6.31 1.62 -8.93
N LYS A 187 6.56 0.42 -8.38
CA LYS A 187 5.74 -0.78 -8.67
C LYS A 187 4.29 -0.55 -8.25
N ALA A 188 4.04 0.01 -7.07
CA ALA A 188 2.70 0.35 -6.60
C ALA A 188 2.00 1.37 -7.51
N ALA A 189 2.69 2.45 -7.91
CA ALA A 189 2.18 3.48 -8.82
C ALA A 189 1.87 2.94 -10.23
N ASN A 190 2.60 1.93 -10.71
CA ASN A 190 2.31 1.26 -11.97
C ASN A 190 1.05 0.41 -11.90
N TYR A 191 0.69 -0.12 -10.72
CA TYR A 191 -0.56 -0.83 -10.50
C TYR A 191 -1.75 0.13 -10.27
N ASP A 192 -1.54 1.23 -9.55
CA ASP A 192 -2.55 2.27 -9.32
C ASP A 192 -1.98 3.68 -9.58
N ASN A 193 -2.04 4.09 -10.83
CA ASN A 193 -1.56 5.39 -11.28
C ASN A 193 -2.48 6.57 -10.92
N LYS A 194 -3.57 6.32 -10.18
CA LYS A 194 -4.52 7.35 -9.70
C LYS A 194 -4.44 7.60 -8.20
N ASN A 195 -3.56 6.92 -7.51
CA ASN A 195 -3.40 7.06 -6.06
C ASN A 195 -2.40 8.18 -5.71
N ALA A 196 -2.93 9.35 -5.32
CA ALA A 196 -2.12 10.51 -4.93
C ALA A 196 -1.15 10.20 -3.79
N GLN A 197 -1.53 9.31 -2.87
CA GLN A 197 -0.73 8.98 -1.69
C GLN A 197 0.55 8.23 -2.05
N ILE A 198 0.48 7.28 -2.98
CA ILE A 198 1.66 6.55 -3.48
C ILE A 198 2.69 7.53 -4.05
N TYR A 199 2.26 8.52 -4.83
CA TYR A 199 3.17 9.54 -5.37
C TYR A 199 3.71 10.48 -4.29
N GLY A 200 2.91 10.84 -3.29
CA GLY A 200 3.36 11.60 -2.14
C GLY A 200 4.45 10.87 -1.34
N GLU A 201 4.25 9.57 -1.10
CA GLU A 201 5.24 8.71 -0.45
C GLU A 201 6.51 8.53 -1.29
N LEU A 202 6.37 8.43 -2.62
CA LEU A 202 7.50 8.38 -3.55
C LEU A 202 8.32 9.67 -3.51
N ALA A 203 7.67 10.84 -3.46
CA ALA A 203 8.36 12.11 -3.29
C ALA A 203 9.13 12.19 -1.95
N VAL A 204 8.52 11.73 -0.85
CA VAL A 204 9.15 11.61 0.46
C VAL A 204 10.36 10.67 0.42
N ALA A 205 10.23 9.53 -0.25
CA ALA A 205 11.32 8.55 -0.40
C ALA A 205 12.52 9.14 -1.16
N TYR A 206 12.28 9.89 -2.23
CA TYR A 206 13.35 10.62 -2.94
C TYR A 206 14.00 11.70 -2.06
N ALA A 207 13.19 12.49 -1.34
CA ALA A 207 13.67 13.57 -0.47
C ALA A 207 14.54 13.06 0.68
N GLN A 208 14.04 12.05 1.41
CA GLN A 208 14.71 11.56 2.63
C GLN A 208 15.81 10.51 2.32
N GLY A 209 15.79 9.90 1.16
CA GLY A 209 16.79 8.93 0.74
C GLY A 209 17.90 9.54 -0.10
N PRO A 210 17.86 9.39 -1.41
CA PRO A 210 18.98 9.77 -2.29
C PRO A 210 19.24 11.28 -2.30
N ARG A 211 18.21 12.15 -2.21
CA ARG A 211 18.43 13.61 -2.18
C ARG A 211 19.21 14.03 -0.96
N ALA A 212 18.81 13.60 0.23
CA ALA A 212 19.50 13.93 1.47
C ALA A 212 20.97 13.48 1.43
N ARG A 213 21.20 12.21 1.05
CA ARG A 213 22.55 11.65 0.90
C ARG A 213 23.42 12.44 -0.09
N LEU A 214 22.91 12.68 -1.29
CA LEU A 214 23.66 13.42 -2.32
C LEU A 214 23.88 14.88 -1.96
N THR A 215 22.98 15.51 -1.20
CA THR A 215 23.17 16.88 -0.70
C THR A 215 24.37 16.95 0.27
N ASP A 216 24.47 15.96 1.17
CA ASP A 216 25.58 15.91 2.12
C ASP A 216 26.89 15.55 1.41
N GLU A 217 26.85 14.62 0.45
CA GLU A 217 28.00 14.26 -0.38
C GLU A 217 28.50 15.46 -1.21
N TYR A 218 27.58 16.25 -1.80
CA TYR A 218 27.93 17.47 -2.54
C TYR A 218 28.72 18.45 -1.67
N LYS A 219 28.24 18.73 -0.45
CA LYS A 219 28.95 19.62 0.50
C LYS A 219 30.33 19.10 0.86
N GLN A 220 30.47 17.79 1.06
CA GLN A 220 31.75 17.15 1.40
C GLN A 220 32.75 17.17 0.24
N LYS A 221 32.29 17.17 -1.02
CA LYS A 221 33.14 17.19 -2.21
C LYS A 221 33.49 18.58 -2.70
N GLN A 222 32.89 19.64 -2.12
CA GLN A 222 33.31 21.01 -2.40
C GLN A 222 34.72 21.25 -1.91
N GLY A 223 35.47 22.11 -2.61
CA GLY A 223 36.77 22.60 -2.19
C GLY A 223 36.67 23.68 -1.13
N PRO A 224 37.81 24.26 -0.75
CA PRO A 224 37.86 25.36 0.22
C PRO A 224 36.91 26.50 -0.17
N ASN A 225 36.24 27.06 0.84
CA ASN A 225 35.25 28.13 0.68
C ASN A 225 34.04 27.79 -0.20
N GLY A 226 33.69 26.50 -0.31
CA GLY A 226 32.53 26.05 -1.10
C GLY A 226 32.78 26.07 -2.61
N THR A 227 34.04 26.10 -3.07
CA THR A 227 34.34 26.06 -4.49
C THR A 227 33.99 24.72 -5.11
N GLU A 228 33.47 24.77 -6.32
CA GLU A 228 33.12 23.52 -7.06
C GLU A 228 34.37 22.78 -7.53
N THR A 229 34.43 21.49 -7.24
CA THR A 229 35.40 20.55 -7.77
C THR A 229 34.78 19.68 -8.88
N PRO A 230 35.56 18.96 -9.70
CA PRO A 230 35.00 18.00 -10.64
C PRO A 230 34.10 16.95 -9.95
N GLU A 231 34.51 16.49 -8.76
CA GLU A 231 33.74 15.50 -7.97
C GLU A 231 32.42 16.10 -7.48
N SER A 232 32.43 17.33 -6.93
CA SER A 232 31.19 17.99 -6.48
C SER A 232 30.25 18.27 -7.65
N LYS A 233 30.76 18.63 -8.82
CA LYS A 233 29.93 18.78 -10.04
C LYS A 233 29.26 17.49 -10.45
N LEU A 234 29.96 16.36 -10.37
CA LEU A 234 29.39 15.05 -10.68
C LEU A 234 28.28 14.68 -9.70
N VAL A 235 28.49 14.93 -8.40
CA VAL A 235 27.46 14.73 -7.37
C VAL A 235 26.26 15.63 -7.63
N LEU A 236 26.48 16.91 -7.99
CA LEU A 236 25.40 17.86 -8.31
C LEU A 236 24.55 17.40 -9.50
N LEU A 237 25.15 16.81 -10.53
CA LEU A 237 24.39 16.24 -11.66
C LEU A 237 23.45 15.11 -11.19
N ASN A 238 23.96 14.20 -10.36
CA ASN A 238 23.16 13.12 -9.81
C ASN A 238 22.06 13.64 -8.86
N LEU A 239 22.38 14.65 -8.03
CA LEU A 239 21.41 15.30 -7.15
C LEU A 239 20.26 15.93 -7.95
N ASN A 240 20.60 16.60 -9.04
CA ASN A 240 19.62 17.21 -9.94
C ASN A 240 18.65 16.20 -10.55
N GLU A 241 19.15 15.02 -10.98
CA GLU A 241 18.31 13.95 -11.49
C GLU A 241 17.33 13.43 -10.40
N VAL A 242 17.80 13.30 -9.16
CA VAL A 242 16.93 12.89 -8.03
C VAL A 242 15.88 13.94 -7.74
N ILE A 243 16.26 15.24 -7.74
CA ILE A 243 15.30 16.33 -7.51
C ILE A 243 14.24 16.36 -8.63
N ASP A 244 14.62 16.12 -9.89
CA ASP A 244 13.67 16.06 -11.01
C ASP A 244 12.67 14.89 -10.83
N ARG A 245 13.09 13.73 -10.27
CA ARG A 245 12.17 12.63 -9.92
C ARG A 245 11.24 12.98 -8.76
N GLN A 246 11.76 13.70 -7.76
CA GLN A 246 10.95 14.21 -6.64
C GLN A 246 9.91 15.22 -7.12
N ILE A 247 10.28 16.15 -8.00
CA ILE A 247 9.37 17.13 -8.63
C ILE A 247 8.26 16.40 -9.38
N ASP A 248 8.59 15.40 -10.21
CA ASP A 248 7.60 14.60 -10.94
C ASP A 248 6.62 13.92 -10.00
N ALA A 249 7.11 13.23 -8.95
CA ALA A 249 6.27 12.55 -7.98
C ALA A 249 5.37 13.52 -7.20
N THR A 250 5.91 14.67 -6.75
CA THR A 250 5.13 15.69 -6.03
C THR A 250 4.06 16.31 -6.93
N ALA A 251 4.37 16.57 -8.19
CA ALA A 251 3.43 17.11 -9.18
C ALA A 251 2.26 16.14 -9.43
N ARG A 252 2.51 14.83 -9.55
CA ARG A 252 1.47 13.80 -9.67
C ARG A 252 0.59 13.75 -8.43
N ALA A 253 1.18 13.75 -7.24
CA ALA A 253 0.42 13.81 -6.00
C ALA A 253 -0.49 15.05 -5.93
N ALA A 254 0.03 16.23 -6.31
CA ALA A 254 -0.72 17.48 -6.34
C ALA A 254 -1.84 17.48 -7.39
N ALA A 255 -1.60 16.85 -8.55
CA ALA A 255 -2.58 16.74 -9.63
C ALA A 255 -3.74 15.79 -9.26
N LEU A 256 -3.47 14.74 -8.48
CA LEU A 256 -4.45 13.69 -8.15
C LEU A 256 -5.21 13.96 -6.86
N THR A 257 -4.63 14.68 -5.89
CA THR A 257 -5.29 14.91 -4.61
C THR A 257 -6.50 15.83 -4.76
N THR A 258 -7.61 15.44 -4.10
CA THR A 258 -8.83 16.22 -3.99
C THR A 258 -8.91 17.04 -2.71
N ASP A 259 -8.03 16.78 -1.74
CA ASP A 259 -7.93 17.55 -0.50
C ASP A 259 -7.20 18.87 -0.76
N ALA A 260 -7.91 19.99 -0.59
CA ALA A 260 -7.38 21.32 -0.89
C ALA A 260 -6.20 21.70 0.02
N ALA A 261 -6.19 21.29 1.29
CA ALA A 261 -5.10 21.59 2.22
C ALA A 261 -3.85 20.78 1.87
N VAL A 262 -4.01 19.49 1.55
CA VAL A 262 -2.92 18.63 1.07
C VAL A 262 -2.37 19.15 -0.26
N LYS A 263 -3.25 19.54 -1.19
CA LYS A 263 -2.84 20.11 -2.48
C LYS A 263 -2.02 21.37 -2.30
N LYS A 264 -2.46 22.27 -1.43
CA LYS A 264 -1.74 23.51 -1.14
C LYS A 264 -0.34 23.22 -0.60
N ALA A 265 -0.22 22.34 0.38
CA ALA A 265 1.08 21.97 0.96
C ALA A 265 2.03 21.31 -0.08
N LEU A 266 1.48 20.44 -0.94
CA LEU A 266 2.25 19.84 -2.04
C LEU A 266 2.72 20.89 -3.04
N MET A 267 1.87 21.84 -3.40
CA MET A 267 2.22 22.92 -4.36
C MET A 267 3.26 23.88 -3.77
N GLU A 268 3.22 24.19 -2.48
CA GLU A 268 4.24 25.00 -1.82
C GLU A 268 5.62 24.33 -1.92
N ASN A 269 5.73 23.08 -1.49
CA ASN A 269 6.97 22.30 -1.59
C ASN A 269 7.46 22.16 -3.04
N LEU A 270 6.53 21.88 -3.96
CA LEU A 270 6.83 21.74 -5.38
C LEU A 270 7.37 23.03 -5.98
N THR A 271 6.82 24.18 -5.58
CA THR A 271 7.25 25.49 -6.08
C THR A 271 8.70 25.77 -5.72
N ASP A 272 9.10 25.46 -4.49
CA ASP A 272 10.48 25.66 -4.04
C ASP A 272 11.47 24.76 -4.79
N ASP A 273 11.15 23.48 -4.94
CA ASP A 273 11.97 22.53 -5.69
C ASP A 273 12.05 22.89 -7.18
N TYR A 274 10.93 23.31 -7.77
CA TYR A 274 10.86 23.72 -9.18
C TYR A 274 11.67 24.99 -9.44
N LYS A 275 11.56 26.01 -8.55
CA LYS A 275 12.39 27.23 -8.63
C LYS A 275 13.87 26.90 -8.51
N PHE A 276 14.24 26.03 -7.59
CA PHE A 276 15.63 25.59 -7.44
C PHE A 276 16.17 24.96 -8.74
N ARG A 277 15.35 24.15 -9.43
CA ARG A 277 15.77 23.44 -10.64
C ARG A 277 15.67 24.26 -11.93
N LYS A 278 14.71 25.16 -12.04
CA LYS A 278 14.40 25.89 -13.28
C LYS A 278 14.72 27.39 -13.20
N GLY A 279 15.12 27.89 -12.02
CA GLY A 279 15.39 29.32 -11.78
C GLY A 279 14.15 30.18 -11.54
N SER A 280 12.94 29.67 -11.86
CA SER A 280 11.66 30.37 -11.64
C SER A 280 10.53 29.37 -11.50
N ASP A 281 9.33 29.82 -11.10
CA ASP A 281 8.09 29.03 -11.11
C ASP A 281 7.29 29.14 -12.41
N THR A 282 7.83 29.82 -13.41
CA THR A 282 7.19 29.95 -14.73
C THR A 282 7.00 28.57 -15.35
N GLY A 283 5.76 28.25 -15.78
CA GLY A 283 5.41 26.96 -16.37
C GLY A 283 5.08 25.87 -15.37
N LEU A 284 5.12 26.12 -14.04
CA LEU A 284 4.81 25.12 -13.03
C LEU A 284 3.34 24.66 -13.11
N THR A 285 2.40 25.57 -13.31
CA THR A 285 0.97 25.24 -13.42
C THR A 285 0.71 24.32 -14.62
N GLU A 286 1.28 24.63 -15.76
CA GLU A 286 1.19 23.83 -16.99
C GLU A 286 1.88 22.46 -16.79
N TYR A 287 3.01 22.45 -16.10
CA TYR A 287 3.72 21.22 -15.78
C TYR A 287 2.84 20.26 -14.96
N VAL A 288 2.22 20.76 -13.87
CA VAL A 288 1.31 19.97 -13.02
C VAL A 288 0.07 19.53 -13.80
N ALA A 289 -0.51 20.40 -14.62
CA ALA A 289 -1.69 20.08 -15.42
C ALA A 289 -1.42 18.97 -16.45
N GLY A 290 -0.21 18.94 -17.01
CA GLY A 290 0.18 17.97 -18.02
C GLY A 290 0.89 16.71 -17.48
N ILE A 291 1.19 16.62 -16.19
CA ILE A 291 2.08 15.57 -15.66
C ILE A 291 1.49 14.17 -15.80
N LEU A 292 0.18 14.01 -15.61
CA LEU A 292 -0.49 12.72 -15.66
C LEU A 292 -0.56 12.10 -17.06
N SER A 293 -0.35 12.91 -18.11
CA SER A 293 -0.27 12.41 -19.49
C SER A 293 1.11 11.80 -19.82
N LYS A 294 2.11 12.02 -18.95
CA LYS A 294 3.46 11.50 -19.13
C LYS A 294 3.61 10.18 -18.35
N PRO A 295 4.41 9.22 -18.85
CA PRO A 295 4.75 8.02 -18.09
C PRO A 295 5.50 8.39 -16.81
N LEU A 296 5.37 7.57 -15.77
CA LEU A 296 6.18 7.71 -14.56
C LEU A 296 7.64 7.41 -14.91
N PRO A 297 8.58 8.33 -14.66
CA PRO A 297 9.97 8.09 -14.98
C PRO A 297 10.56 7.00 -14.05
N PRO A 298 11.49 6.16 -14.56
CA PRO A 298 12.22 5.21 -13.74
C PRO A 298 13.14 5.93 -12.75
N PRO A 299 13.68 5.23 -11.73
CA PRO A 299 14.73 5.77 -10.89
C PRO A 299 15.88 6.31 -11.74
N PRO A 300 16.55 7.39 -11.32
CA PRO A 300 17.66 7.94 -12.09
C PRO A 300 18.83 6.95 -12.11
N THR A 301 19.45 6.80 -13.28
CA THR A 301 20.69 6.04 -13.41
C THR A 301 21.86 6.91 -12.96
N PRO A 302 22.75 6.41 -12.09
CA PRO A 302 23.90 7.20 -11.63
C PRO A 302 24.78 7.66 -12.78
N ILE A 303 25.04 8.97 -12.83
CA ILE A 303 26.01 9.58 -13.74
C ILE A 303 27.40 9.36 -13.13
N THR A 304 28.29 8.72 -13.86
CA THR A 304 29.63 8.34 -13.38
C THR A 304 30.77 9.20 -13.96
N THR A 305 30.48 9.94 -15.02
CA THR A 305 31.45 10.81 -15.69
C THR A 305 30.85 12.18 -16.00
N LEU A 306 31.65 13.22 -15.87
CA LEU A 306 31.22 14.56 -16.31
C LEU A 306 31.05 14.56 -17.85
N PRO A 307 30.04 15.25 -18.37
CA PRO A 307 29.94 15.51 -19.80
C PRO A 307 31.22 16.22 -20.28
N ALA A 308 31.73 15.80 -21.43
CA ALA A 308 32.86 16.52 -22.05
C ALA A 308 32.49 18.00 -22.20
N SER A 309 33.33 18.90 -21.66
CA SER A 309 33.15 20.32 -21.88
C SER A 309 33.18 20.57 -23.37
N THR A 310 32.08 21.07 -23.92
CA THR A 310 32.05 21.55 -25.30
C THR A 310 33.13 22.63 -25.40
N PRO A 311 34.15 22.50 -26.25
CA PRO A 311 35.16 23.54 -26.36
C PRO A 311 34.43 24.83 -26.75
N THR A 312 34.55 25.84 -25.90
CA THR A 312 34.13 27.20 -26.26
C THR A 312 34.83 27.53 -27.55
N PRO A 313 34.09 27.90 -28.63
CA PRO A 313 34.77 28.30 -29.84
C PRO A 313 35.76 29.39 -29.47
N ALA A 314 37.05 29.16 -29.77
CA ALA A 314 38.09 30.11 -29.53
C ALA A 314 37.67 31.43 -30.18
N SER A 315 37.45 32.45 -29.38
CA SER A 315 37.27 33.80 -29.85
C SER A 315 38.59 34.14 -30.62
N THR A 316 38.55 34.00 -31.93
CA THR A 316 39.58 34.49 -32.81
C THR A 316 39.54 35.99 -32.69
N GLY A 317 40.35 36.51 -31.78
CA GLY A 317 40.68 37.92 -31.66
C GLY A 317 41.36 38.40 -32.97
N GLY A 318 40.54 38.79 -33.90
CA GLY A 318 41.01 39.56 -35.04
C GLY A 318 41.11 41.03 -34.61
N SER A 319 42.34 41.51 -34.46
CA SER A 319 42.65 42.92 -34.33
C SER A 319 42.07 43.74 -35.48
N PRO A 320 41.41 44.86 -35.22
CA PRO A 320 40.95 45.75 -36.30
C PRO A 320 42.07 46.72 -36.70
N THR A 321 42.62 46.58 -37.87
CA THR A 321 43.39 47.64 -38.55
C THR A 321 42.65 48.06 -39.81
N GLY A 322 42.29 49.34 -39.91
CA GLY A 322 42.04 50.05 -41.16
C GLY A 322 40.62 50.45 -41.47
N SER A 323 40.22 51.68 -41.12
CA SER A 323 39.26 52.54 -41.81
C SER A 323 39.88 53.04 -43.14
N PRO A 324 39.16 53.76 -44.08
CA PRO A 324 37.78 54.10 -44.18
C PRO A 324 37.21 54.10 -45.64
N VAL A 325 35.98 54.60 -45.80
CA VAL A 325 35.37 55.31 -46.96
C VAL A 325 34.52 54.46 -47.95
N GLY A 326 33.26 54.91 -48.05
CA GLY A 326 32.41 54.70 -49.24
C GLY A 326 30.96 54.33 -48.93
N ASN A 327 30.13 55.36 -48.72
CA ASN A 327 28.68 55.33 -49.00
C ASN A 327 28.47 55.68 -50.49
N PRO A 328 27.38 55.41 -51.21
CA PRO A 328 25.99 55.41 -50.77
C PRO A 328 25.00 54.47 -51.57
N ALA A 329 23.79 54.41 -51.05
CA ALA A 329 22.49 54.36 -51.76
C ALA A 329 22.02 53.04 -52.41
N GLY A 330 20.75 52.71 -52.05
CA GLY A 330 19.87 51.87 -52.88
C GLY A 330 18.89 50.98 -52.09
N SER A 331 17.79 51.62 -51.58
CA SER A 331 16.52 50.92 -51.49
C SER A 331 15.86 50.90 -52.89
N PRO A 332 14.91 50.04 -53.25
CA PRO A 332 13.70 49.71 -52.46
C PRO A 332 13.06 48.31 -52.74
N SER A 333 12.19 47.90 -51.80
CA SER A 333 10.81 47.44 -52.08
C SER A 333 10.54 46.18 -52.93
N THR A 334 9.82 45.24 -52.38
CA THR A 334 8.44 44.79 -52.62
C THR A 334 8.11 43.50 -51.95
N SER A 335 7.21 43.52 -51.03
CA SER A 335 5.85 42.96 -51.03
C SER A 335 5.64 41.63 -51.79
N ASN A 336 5.23 40.59 -51.09
CA ASN A 336 4.01 39.92 -51.50
C ASN A 336 3.33 39.12 -50.38
N THR A 337 2.16 39.53 -50.14
CA THR A 337 1.02 39.00 -49.44
C THR A 337 0.52 37.73 -50.12
N ALA A 338 0.17 36.70 -49.35
CA ALA A 338 -0.96 35.85 -49.69
C ALA A 338 -1.48 35.08 -48.47
N LYS A 339 -2.67 35.41 -48.08
CA LYS A 339 -3.68 34.68 -47.30
C LYS A 339 -4.83 34.40 -48.30
N PRO A 340 -5.87 33.60 -47.98
CA PRO A 340 -6.07 32.33 -47.24
C PRO A 340 -6.83 31.31 -48.11
N SER A 341 -7.12 30.14 -47.60
CA SER A 341 -8.26 29.35 -48.10
C SER A 341 -8.90 28.54 -47.00
N THR A 342 -10.14 28.84 -46.81
CA THR A 342 -11.26 28.24 -46.10
C THR A 342 -11.72 26.93 -46.77
N SER A 343 -12.32 26.08 -46.01
CA SER A 343 -13.56 25.28 -46.20
C SER A 343 -13.40 23.88 -45.59
N THR A 344 -14.30 23.21 -44.98
CA THR A 344 -15.75 23.27 -44.71
C THR A 344 -16.09 22.10 -43.82
N SER A 345 -16.91 22.28 -42.82
CA SER A 345 -17.66 21.20 -42.17
C SER A 345 -18.76 20.65 -43.12
N PRO A 346 -19.24 19.43 -42.90
CA PRO A 346 -20.58 19.31 -42.30
C PRO A 346 -20.74 18.13 -41.36
N THR A 347 -21.38 18.28 -40.23
CA THR A 347 -22.82 18.14 -39.89
C THR A 347 -23.38 16.71 -39.89
N THR A 348 -23.92 16.38 -38.71
CA THR A 348 -25.10 15.57 -38.36
C THR A 348 -24.97 14.08 -38.18
N GLY A 349 -25.49 13.67 -37.02
CA GLY A 349 -25.88 12.30 -36.70
C GLY A 349 -26.30 12.14 -35.24
N SER A 350 -27.47 12.71 -34.91
CA SER A 350 -28.25 12.54 -33.68
C SER A 350 -28.76 11.10 -33.55
N SER A 351 -28.64 10.47 -32.40
CA SER A 351 -29.68 9.57 -31.86
C SER A 351 -29.49 9.31 -30.39
N LYS A 352 -30.39 9.81 -29.58
CA LYS A 352 -30.88 9.34 -28.31
C LYS A 352 -32.25 8.69 -28.63
N PRO A 353 -32.87 7.77 -27.83
CA PRO A 353 -32.82 7.60 -26.38
C PRO A 353 -32.89 6.12 -25.89
N SER A 354 -32.70 5.80 -24.62
CA SER A 354 -33.80 5.32 -23.77
C SER A 354 -33.33 4.97 -22.36
N THR A 355 -34.06 5.46 -21.44
CA THR A 355 -34.18 5.31 -20.00
C THR A 355 -34.50 3.89 -19.56
N THR A 356 -33.89 3.48 -18.43
CA THR A 356 -34.49 2.84 -17.23
C THR A 356 -33.33 2.68 -16.25
N GLY A 357 -33.26 3.29 -15.11
CA GLY A 357 -34.13 3.16 -13.97
C GLY A 357 -33.47 2.29 -12.90
N THR A 358 -33.02 2.92 -11.82
CA THR A 358 -33.26 2.53 -10.45
C THR A 358 -32.04 2.25 -9.54
N THR A 359 -32.03 3.00 -8.45
CA THR A 359 -31.51 2.83 -7.07
C THR A 359 -30.00 2.98 -6.85
N GLY A 360 -29.54 4.08 -6.38
CA GLY A 360 -29.50 4.49 -4.99
C GLY A 360 -28.44 3.73 -4.18
N GLY A 361 -27.13 4.17 -4.29
CA GLY A 361 -26.12 3.79 -3.33
C GLY A 361 -25.21 4.99 -3.10
N THR A 362 -25.40 5.66 -1.97
CA THR A 362 -24.63 6.80 -1.51
C THR A 362 -23.14 6.43 -1.41
N PRO A 363 -22.20 7.17 -2.02
CA PRO A 363 -20.78 6.91 -1.84
C PRO A 363 -20.36 7.31 -0.43
N ALA A 364 -19.71 6.41 0.27
CA ALA A 364 -19.11 6.64 1.57
C ALA A 364 -18.04 7.74 1.48
N LYS A 365 -18.18 8.75 2.34
CA LYS A 365 -17.26 9.87 2.54
C LYS A 365 -15.88 9.33 2.94
N PRO A 366 -14.77 9.76 2.31
CA PRO A 366 -13.43 9.41 2.75
C PRO A 366 -13.15 10.02 4.13
N MET A 367 -12.66 9.20 5.05
CA MET A 367 -12.21 9.64 6.38
C MET A 367 -10.93 10.47 6.24
N ALA A 368 -10.96 11.66 6.82
CA ALA A 368 -9.82 12.55 6.95
C ALA A 368 -8.72 11.91 7.79
N THR A 369 -7.52 11.90 7.26
CA THR A 369 -6.28 11.54 7.96
C THR A 369 -5.97 12.61 9.01
N PRO A 370 -5.59 12.26 10.25
CA PRO A 370 -5.22 13.25 11.25
C PRO A 370 -3.90 13.93 10.89
N THR A 371 -3.93 15.25 10.80
CA THR A 371 -2.80 16.13 10.59
C THR A 371 -1.83 16.06 11.80
N PRO A 372 -0.51 15.87 11.63
CA PRO A 372 0.42 15.95 12.71
C PRO A 372 0.51 17.41 13.25
N LYS A 373 0.26 17.58 14.55
CA LYS A 373 0.44 18.85 15.26
C LYS A 373 1.91 19.32 15.15
N PRO A 374 2.16 20.61 14.89
CA PRO A 374 3.52 21.16 14.89
C PRO A 374 4.09 21.10 16.31
N ARG A 375 5.28 20.53 16.44
CA ARG A 375 6.06 20.53 17.67
C ARG A 375 6.48 21.96 18.00
N SER A 376 6.00 22.49 19.14
CA SER A 376 6.50 23.75 19.71
C SER A 376 7.99 23.61 20.04
N ARG A 377 8.82 24.45 19.44
CA ARG A 377 10.22 24.65 19.86
C ARG A 377 10.21 25.23 21.28
N ARG A 378 10.62 24.44 22.27
CA ARG A 378 11.04 24.95 23.55
C ARG A 378 12.43 25.63 23.36
N SER A 379 12.47 26.94 23.48
CA SER A 379 13.68 27.70 23.65
C SER A 379 14.20 27.44 25.06
N ASN A 380 15.33 26.73 25.18
CA ASN A 380 16.13 26.73 26.41
C ASN A 380 16.98 27.95 26.41
N HIS A 381 16.56 28.98 27.14
CA HIS A 381 17.47 29.99 27.71
C HIS A 381 18.09 29.35 28.96
N ARG A 382 19.40 29.12 28.93
CA ARG A 382 20.24 29.02 30.11
C ARG A 382 20.94 30.38 30.26
N GLY A 383 20.64 31.07 31.38
CA GLY A 383 21.50 32.06 31.98
C GLY A 383 22.62 31.40 32.81
#